data_027dd44840b69376fa3218433507b633
#
_entry.id   027dd44840b69376fa3218433507b633
#
_cell.length_a   1.000
_cell.length_b   1.000
_cell.length_c   1.000
_cell.angle_alpha   90.00
_cell.angle_beta   90.00
_cell.angle_gamma   90.00
#
_symmetry.space_group_name_H-M   'P 1'
#
loop_
_entity.id
_entity.type
_entity.pdbx_description
1 polymer ?
#
loop_
_entity_poly.entity_id
_entity_poly.type
_entity_poly.pdbx_seq_one_letter_code
_entity_poly.pdbx_strand_id
1 'polypeptide(L)'
;MMPFNKLNRGEQQAYLMLPIIQELKNIGGEGSTKRIKKDIVNNDENLPEDVLTETRTSDKGNTYHPFDFPYNFAVSNLILAGFLTRPKRGWVVLTKEGRNYSGNAKELSDLVYSRSLPKWAEKSKTNKNKSQREVSTNEEVDAELTDDIKNNETDDEDDRQKIADAINNLDSYKFELFWRALVNRM
;
A
#
# COMPACT_ATOMS: atom_id res chain seq x y z
N MET A 1 -10.65 16.32 -18.18
CA MET A 1 -10.75 15.36 -17.06
C MET A 1 -10.67 16.16 -15.75
N MET A 2 -11.36 15.76 -14.69
CA MET A 2 -11.30 16.47 -13.41
C MET A 2 -9.95 16.18 -12.73
N PRO A 3 -9.23 17.18 -12.18
CA PRO A 3 -7.96 16.94 -11.49
C PRO A 3 -8.13 15.94 -10.32
N PHE A 4 -7.15 15.07 -10.11
CA PHE A 4 -7.19 14.00 -9.10
C PHE A 4 -7.56 14.49 -7.70
N ASN A 5 -7.04 15.63 -7.28
CA ASN A 5 -7.32 16.23 -5.96
C ASN A 5 -8.75 16.76 -5.77
N LYS A 6 -9.53 16.89 -6.85
CA LYS A 6 -10.96 17.26 -6.81
C LYS A 6 -11.90 16.06 -6.81
N LEU A 7 -11.38 14.87 -7.06
CA LEU A 7 -12.13 13.63 -6.99
C LEU A 7 -12.44 13.29 -5.53
N ASN A 8 -13.62 12.70 -5.28
CA ASN A 8 -13.90 12.13 -3.97
C ASN A 8 -13.06 10.84 -3.74
N ARG A 9 -12.98 10.37 -2.48
CA ARG A 9 -12.14 9.22 -2.13
C ARG A 9 -12.41 7.95 -2.95
N GLY A 10 -13.68 7.66 -3.23
CA GLY A 10 -14.06 6.50 -4.05
C GLY A 10 -13.62 6.65 -5.51
N GLU A 11 -13.76 7.85 -6.06
CA GLU A 11 -13.30 8.17 -7.41
C GLU A 11 -11.77 8.12 -7.51
N GLN A 12 -11.05 8.60 -6.49
CA GLN A 12 -9.58 8.49 -6.42
C GLN A 12 -9.12 7.03 -6.41
N GLN A 13 -9.79 6.17 -5.63
CA GLN A 13 -9.51 4.73 -5.63
C GLN A 13 -9.77 4.10 -7.01
N ALA A 14 -10.93 4.38 -7.61
CA ALA A 14 -11.29 3.87 -8.93
C ALA A 14 -10.29 4.32 -10.00
N TYR A 15 -9.86 5.59 -9.95
CA TYR A 15 -8.86 6.15 -10.84
C TYR A 15 -7.54 5.37 -10.79
N LEU A 16 -7.05 5.04 -9.60
CA LEU A 16 -5.76 4.40 -9.39
C LEU A 16 -5.72 2.92 -9.80
N MET A 17 -6.86 2.24 -9.90
CA MET A 17 -6.90 0.80 -10.20
C MET A 17 -6.24 0.44 -11.54
N LEU A 18 -6.55 1.19 -12.60
CA LEU A 18 -5.99 0.91 -13.93
C LEU A 18 -4.50 1.26 -14.02
N PRO A 19 -4.02 2.42 -13.55
CA PRO A 19 -2.60 2.73 -13.46
C PRO A 19 -1.79 1.68 -12.70
N ILE A 20 -2.31 1.13 -11.59
CA ILE A 20 -1.64 0.06 -10.83
C ILE A 20 -1.44 -1.19 -11.69
N ILE A 21 -2.47 -1.62 -12.42
CA ILE A 21 -2.36 -2.80 -13.31
C ILE A 21 -1.39 -2.52 -14.46
N GLN A 22 -1.47 -1.34 -15.07
CA GLN A 22 -0.60 -0.96 -16.17
C GLN A 22 0.86 -0.90 -15.76
N GLU A 23 1.14 -0.26 -14.63
CA GLU A 23 2.50 -0.17 -14.12
C GLU A 23 3.06 -1.55 -13.76
N LEU A 24 2.28 -2.40 -13.12
CA LEU A 24 2.69 -3.78 -12.87
C LEU A 24 2.99 -4.55 -14.15
N LYS A 25 2.24 -4.34 -15.23
CA LYS A 25 2.54 -4.95 -16.54
C LYS A 25 3.87 -4.46 -17.10
N ASN A 26 4.15 -3.15 -16.98
CA ASN A 26 5.38 -2.53 -17.45
C ASN A 26 6.62 -3.08 -16.75
N ILE A 27 6.52 -3.36 -15.44
CA ILE A 27 7.65 -3.87 -14.63
C ILE A 27 7.73 -5.40 -14.54
N GLY A 28 6.99 -6.14 -15.39
CA GLY A 28 7.07 -7.60 -15.46
C GLY A 28 6.02 -8.35 -14.65
N GLY A 29 5.06 -7.66 -14.04
CA GLY A 29 3.88 -8.24 -13.39
C GLY A 29 3.98 -8.40 -11.89
N GLU A 30 5.06 -7.95 -11.25
CA GLU A 30 5.22 -7.96 -9.81
C GLU A 30 6.12 -6.81 -9.33
N GLY A 31 5.92 -6.37 -8.08
CA GLY A 31 6.72 -5.29 -7.52
C GLY A 31 6.32 -4.90 -6.10
N SER A 32 7.16 -4.08 -5.48
CA SER A 32 6.81 -3.49 -4.20
C SER A 32 5.75 -2.40 -4.37
N THR A 33 4.80 -2.33 -3.45
CA THR A 33 3.74 -1.32 -3.46
C THR A 33 4.31 0.10 -3.42
N LYS A 34 5.41 0.33 -2.72
CA LYS A 34 6.11 1.61 -2.63
C LYS A 34 6.67 2.05 -3.99
N ARG A 35 7.33 1.13 -4.73
CA ARG A 35 7.85 1.39 -6.07
C ARG A 35 6.74 1.70 -7.05
N ILE A 36 5.70 0.85 -7.11
CA ILE A 36 4.56 1.04 -7.99
C ILE A 36 3.88 2.39 -7.74
N LYS A 37 3.67 2.75 -6.47
CA LYS A 37 3.12 4.05 -6.07
C LYS A 37 3.94 5.22 -6.63
N LYS A 38 5.26 5.17 -6.50
CA LYS A 38 6.18 6.18 -7.02
C LYS A 38 6.17 6.25 -8.54
N ASP A 39 6.23 5.10 -9.20
CA ASP A 39 6.30 5.02 -10.66
C ASP A 39 4.99 5.53 -11.30
N ILE A 40 3.82 5.23 -10.72
CA ILE A 40 2.53 5.77 -11.15
C ILE A 40 2.52 7.31 -11.08
N VAL A 41 2.96 7.88 -9.96
CA VAL A 41 2.94 9.35 -9.79
C VAL A 41 3.91 10.02 -10.76
N ASN A 42 5.05 9.41 -11.03
CA ASN A 42 6.02 9.95 -11.98
C ASN A 42 5.55 9.86 -13.45
N ASN A 43 4.68 8.90 -13.78
CA ASN A 43 4.26 8.62 -15.15
C ASN A 43 2.86 9.16 -15.50
N ASP A 44 2.10 9.66 -14.52
CA ASP A 44 0.73 10.14 -14.71
C ASP A 44 0.63 11.65 -14.46
N GLU A 45 0.58 12.43 -15.54
CA GLU A 45 0.49 13.90 -15.52
C GLU A 45 -0.79 14.43 -14.84
N ASN A 46 -1.80 13.60 -14.59
CA ASN A 46 -3.03 14.01 -13.89
C ASN A 46 -2.86 13.95 -12.35
N LEU A 47 -1.81 13.31 -11.87
CA LEU A 47 -1.47 13.30 -10.45
C LEU A 47 -0.59 14.50 -10.11
N PRO A 48 -0.86 15.23 -9.00
CA PRO A 48 0.00 16.30 -8.57
C PRO A 48 1.42 15.80 -8.24
N GLU A 49 2.45 16.56 -8.62
CA GLU A 49 3.86 16.20 -8.37
C GLU A 49 4.17 16.04 -6.87
N ASP A 50 3.48 16.83 -6.04
CA ASP A 50 3.65 16.86 -4.58
C ASP A 50 2.80 15.83 -3.83
N VAL A 51 1.99 15.02 -4.55
CA VAL A 51 1.04 14.07 -3.92
C VAL A 51 1.72 13.04 -3.01
N LEU A 52 2.99 12.69 -3.29
CA LEU A 52 3.77 11.77 -2.45
C LEU A 52 4.41 12.43 -1.23
N THR A 53 4.60 13.75 -1.27
CA THR A 53 5.26 14.52 -0.22
C THR A 53 4.26 15.28 0.66
N GLU A 54 3.01 15.44 0.19
CA GLU A 54 1.95 16.06 0.98
C GLU A 54 1.76 15.28 2.28
N THR A 55 1.81 15.99 3.40
CA THR A 55 1.54 15.42 4.72
C THR A 55 0.40 16.17 5.38
N ARG A 56 -0.40 15.46 6.19
CA ARG A 56 -1.44 16.02 7.05
C ARG A 56 -1.30 15.47 8.44
N THR A 57 -1.76 16.26 9.42
CA THR A 57 -1.78 15.83 10.81
C THR A 57 -3.22 15.45 11.17
N SER A 58 -3.39 14.26 11.77
CA SER A 58 -4.67 13.81 12.30
C SER A 58 -5.01 14.54 13.61
N ASP A 59 -6.27 14.45 14.04
CA ASP A 59 -6.74 15.03 15.32
C ASP A 59 -5.98 14.46 16.54
N LYS A 60 -5.38 13.28 16.39
CA LYS A 60 -4.52 12.63 17.42
C LYS A 60 -3.05 13.04 17.34
N GLY A 61 -2.69 13.98 16.44
CA GLY A 61 -1.33 14.49 16.28
C GLY A 61 -0.41 13.63 15.39
N ASN A 62 -0.91 12.54 14.80
CA ASN A 62 -0.11 11.70 13.90
C ASN A 62 -0.05 12.31 12.50
N THR A 63 1.15 12.37 11.92
CA THR A 63 1.37 12.79 10.54
C THR A 63 1.12 11.62 9.59
N TYR A 64 0.48 11.87 8.46
CA TYR A 64 0.20 10.85 7.44
C TYR A 64 0.20 11.46 6.04
N HIS A 65 0.40 10.62 5.01
CA HIS A 65 0.30 11.01 3.61
C HIS A 65 -1.12 10.74 3.08
N PRO A 66 -1.88 11.77 2.68
CA PRO A 66 -3.27 11.60 2.24
C PRO A 66 -3.44 10.65 1.05
N PHE A 67 -2.44 10.59 0.17
CA PHE A 67 -2.44 9.75 -1.03
C PHE A 67 -2.38 8.24 -0.71
N ASP A 68 -1.81 7.88 0.45
CA ASP A 68 -1.68 6.47 0.83
C ASP A 68 -3.04 5.79 1.02
N PHE A 69 -4.06 6.52 1.47
CA PHE A 69 -5.41 5.98 1.64
C PHE A 69 -6.02 5.49 0.32
N PRO A 70 -6.24 6.34 -0.70
CA PRO A 70 -6.85 5.88 -1.96
C PRO A 70 -5.97 4.84 -2.66
N TYR A 71 -4.64 4.94 -2.57
CA TYR A 71 -3.73 3.97 -3.17
C TYR A 71 -3.85 2.58 -2.52
N ASN A 72 -3.76 2.49 -1.21
CA ASN A 72 -3.83 1.22 -0.48
C ASN A 72 -5.22 0.57 -0.62
N PHE A 73 -6.29 1.38 -0.63
CA PHE A 73 -7.64 0.88 -0.91
C PHE A 73 -7.79 0.34 -2.34
N ALA A 74 -7.22 1.02 -3.33
CA ALA A 74 -7.21 0.52 -4.71
C ALA A 74 -6.50 -0.82 -4.82
N VAL A 75 -5.31 -0.96 -4.21
CA VAL A 75 -4.56 -2.22 -4.14
C VAL A 75 -5.39 -3.31 -3.46
N SER A 76 -5.99 -3.02 -2.30
CA SER A 76 -6.79 -3.98 -1.55
C SER A 76 -8.04 -4.44 -2.31
N ASN A 77 -8.73 -3.51 -2.99
CA ASN A 77 -9.87 -3.84 -3.85
C ASN A 77 -9.45 -4.73 -5.02
N LEU A 78 -8.32 -4.45 -5.66
CA LEU A 78 -7.77 -5.27 -6.74
C LEU A 78 -7.41 -6.69 -6.27
N ILE A 79 -6.88 -6.83 -5.04
CA ILE A 79 -6.61 -8.14 -4.42
C ILE A 79 -7.91 -8.88 -4.16
N LEU A 80 -8.88 -8.24 -3.52
CA LEU A 80 -10.18 -8.85 -3.22
C LEU A 80 -10.94 -9.24 -4.49
N ALA A 81 -10.82 -8.44 -5.56
CA ALA A 81 -11.43 -8.73 -6.84
C ALA A 81 -10.71 -9.83 -7.65
N GLY A 82 -9.49 -10.22 -7.25
CA GLY A 82 -8.73 -11.31 -7.88
C GLY A 82 -7.80 -10.87 -9.02
N PHE A 83 -7.57 -9.56 -9.20
CA PHE A 83 -6.62 -9.03 -10.19
C PHE A 83 -5.19 -9.05 -9.70
N LEU A 84 -4.99 -8.96 -8.38
CA LEU A 84 -3.69 -9.01 -7.72
C LEU A 84 -3.68 -10.11 -6.65
N THR A 85 -2.46 -10.56 -6.31
CA THR A 85 -2.17 -11.34 -5.11
C THR A 85 -1.08 -10.64 -4.30
N ARG A 86 -1.06 -10.89 -2.98
CA ARG A 86 -0.04 -10.35 -2.07
C ARG A 86 0.72 -11.53 -1.44
N PRO A 87 1.84 -11.99 -2.04
CA PRO A 87 2.61 -13.12 -1.53
C PRO A 87 3.34 -12.79 -0.22
N LYS A 88 3.69 -11.54 -0.02
CA LYS A 88 4.30 -11.01 1.21
C LYS A 88 3.91 -9.54 1.42
N ARG A 89 4.10 -9.04 2.62
CA ARG A 89 3.85 -7.65 2.96
C ARG A 89 4.61 -6.70 2.03
N GLY A 90 3.96 -5.61 1.61
CA GLY A 90 4.56 -4.61 0.72
C GLY A 90 4.84 -5.08 -0.71
N TRP A 91 4.42 -6.29 -1.11
CA TRP A 91 4.67 -6.85 -2.44
C TRP A 91 3.39 -7.35 -3.09
N VAL A 92 3.19 -7.03 -4.35
CA VAL A 92 2.01 -7.46 -5.11
C VAL A 92 2.42 -8.08 -6.44
N VAL A 93 1.59 -9.02 -6.91
CA VAL A 93 1.78 -9.77 -8.16
C VAL A 93 0.48 -9.78 -8.94
N LEU A 94 0.55 -9.52 -10.25
CA LEU A 94 -0.59 -9.68 -11.15
C LEU A 94 -1.01 -11.14 -11.25
N THR A 95 -2.29 -11.39 -11.08
CA THR A 95 -2.90 -12.68 -11.44
C THR A 95 -2.96 -12.85 -12.96
N LYS A 96 -3.37 -14.03 -13.44
CA LYS A 96 -3.65 -14.24 -14.86
C LYS A 96 -4.71 -13.27 -15.37
N GLU A 97 -5.75 -12.99 -14.59
CA GLU A 97 -6.81 -12.05 -14.93
C GLU A 97 -6.28 -10.61 -15.01
N GLY A 98 -5.47 -10.18 -14.02
CA GLY A 98 -4.84 -8.86 -14.04
C GLY A 98 -3.90 -8.66 -15.23
N ARG A 99 -3.12 -9.69 -15.60
CA ARG A 99 -2.24 -9.65 -16.77
C ARG A 99 -3.00 -9.51 -18.08
N ASN A 100 -4.13 -10.19 -18.21
CA ASN A 100 -4.94 -10.23 -19.44
C ASN A 100 -5.96 -9.09 -19.54
N TYR A 101 -6.12 -8.29 -18.48
CA TYR A 101 -7.07 -7.20 -18.50
C TYR A 101 -6.68 -6.14 -19.55
N SER A 102 -7.60 -5.82 -20.47
CA SER A 102 -7.41 -4.84 -21.56
C SER A 102 -8.56 -3.83 -21.67
N GLY A 103 -9.47 -3.80 -20.71
CA GLY A 103 -10.60 -2.87 -20.66
C GLY A 103 -10.22 -1.47 -20.19
N ASN A 104 -11.19 -0.57 -20.13
CA ASN A 104 -11.01 0.80 -19.67
C ASN A 104 -11.13 0.93 -18.15
N ALA A 105 -10.78 2.11 -17.62
CA ALA A 105 -10.76 2.38 -16.17
C ALA A 105 -12.14 2.23 -15.51
N LYS A 106 -13.23 2.64 -16.21
CA LYS A 106 -14.58 2.54 -15.67
C LYS A 106 -15.03 1.09 -15.56
N GLU A 107 -14.86 0.32 -16.63
CA GLU A 107 -15.18 -1.11 -16.63
C GLU A 107 -14.40 -1.87 -15.55
N LEU A 108 -13.12 -1.53 -15.37
CA LEU A 108 -12.30 -2.12 -14.31
C LEU A 108 -12.88 -1.81 -12.94
N SER A 109 -13.14 -0.54 -12.63
CA SER A 109 -13.64 -0.12 -11.33
C SER A 109 -15.00 -0.75 -11.02
N ASP A 110 -15.92 -0.78 -11.97
CA ASP A 110 -17.23 -1.40 -11.83
C ASP A 110 -17.10 -2.90 -11.51
N LEU A 111 -16.23 -3.60 -12.26
CA LEU A 111 -15.96 -5.02 -12.04
C LEU A 111 -15.28 -5.28 -10.70
N VAL A 112 -14.29 -4.47 -10.34
CA VAL A 112 -13.57 -4.60 -9.07
C VAL A 112 -14.51 -4.38 -7.90
N TYR A 113 -15.32 -3.32 -7.92
CA TYR A 113 -16.28 -3.04 -6.84
C TYR A 113 -17.36 -4.11 -6.73
N SER A 114 -17.88 -4.62 -7.84
CA SER A 114 -18.87 -5.71 -7.81
C SER A 114 -18.36 -6.95 -7.09
N ARG A 115 -17.04 -7.23 -7.16
CA ARG A 115 -16.41 -8.40 -6.53
C ARG A 115 -15.84 -8.13 -5.14
N SER A 116 -15.35 -6.92 -4.87
CA SER A 116 -14.71 -6.57 -3.60
C SER A 116 -15.69 -6.19 -2.51
N LEU A 117 -16.78 -5.45 -2.83
CA LEU A 117 -17.75 -5.00 -1.83
C LEU A 117 -18.40 -6.14 -0.99
N PRO A 118 -18.83 -7.27 -1.59
CA PRO A 118 -19.33 -8.39 -0.79
C PRO A 118 -18.29 -8.94 0.19
N LYS A 119 -17.02 -9.03 -0.23
CA LYS A 119 -15.92 -9.52 0.60
C LYS A 119 -15.57 -8.57 1.74
N TRP A 120 -15.66 -7.26 1.51
CA TRP A 120 -15.55 -6.27 2.58
C TRP A 120 -16.66 -6.41 3.61
N ALA A 121 -17.90 -6.62 3.15
CA ALA A 121 -19.04 -6.85 4.06
C ALA A 121 -18.87 -8.11 4.92
N GLU A 122 -18.31 -9.19 4.37
CA GLU A 122 -17.98 -10.41 5.11
C GLU A 122 -16.88 -10.19 6.15
N LYS A 123 -15.79 -9.50 5.78
CA LYS A 123 -14.70 -9.14 6.71
C LYS A 123 -15.22 -8.29 7.87
N SER A 124 -16.05 -7.27 7.59
CA SER A 124 -16.65 -6.42 8.62
C SER A 124 -17.52 -7.22 9.60
N LYS A 125 -18.28 -8.21 9.13
CA LYS A 125 -19.08 -9.10 10.00
C LYS A 125 -18.18 -9.97 10.88
N THR A 126 -17.09 -10.50 10.32
CA THR A 126 -16.15 -11.36 11.06
C THR A 126 -15.44 -10.57 12.15
N ASN A 127 -15.05 -9.32 11.87
CA ASN A 127 -14.40 -8.45 12.85
C ASN A 127 -15.37 -8.07 13.98
N LYS A 128 -16.61 -7.70 13.67
CA LYS A 128 -17.64 -7.44 14.70
C LYS A 128 -17.86 -8.63 15.64
N ASN A 129 -17.83 -9.86 15.11
CA ASN A 129 -17.97 -11.07 15.92
C ASN A 129 -16.75 -11.37 16.80
N LYS A 130 -15.54 -10.95 16.41
CA LYS A 130 -14.34 -11.00 17.25
C LYS A 130 -14.36 -9.97 18.36
N SER A 131 -14.80 -8.73 18.07
CA SER A 131 -14.87 -7.65 19.06
C SER A 131 -15.94 -7.88 20.13
N GLN A 132 -16.96 -8.68 19.87
CA GLN A 132 -17.94 -9.09 20.91
C GLN A 132 -17.36 -10.05 21.94
N ARG A 133 -16.17 -10.63 21.70
CA ARG A 133 -15.47 -11.48 22.67
C ARG A 133 -14.42 -10.73 23.52
N GLU A 134 -14.05 -9.51 23.13
CA GLU A 134 -13.12 -8.64 23.90
C GLU A 134 -13.72 -7.24 23.99
N VAL A 135 -13.99 -6.81 25.22
CA VAL A 135 -14.70 -5.57 25.58
C VAL A 135 -13.90 -4.33 25.13
N SER A 136 -14.63 -3.39 24.50
CA SER A 136 -14.33 -1.94 24.32
C SER A 136 -13.34 -1.55 23.22
N THR A 137 -13.85 -1.02 22.14
CA THR A 137 -13.79 0.39 21.70
C THR A 137 -14.26 0.52 20.25
N ASN A 138 -15.17 1.47 20.01
CA ASN A 138 -15.71 1.85 18.69
C ASN A 138 -14.64 2.54 17.86
N GLU A 139 -13.91 1.83 16.99
CA GLU A 139 -13.06 2.40 15.93
C GLU A 139 -12.53 1.35 14.92
N GLU A 140 -13.17 0.16 14.82
CA GLU A 140 -12.56 -1.03 14.18
C GLU A 140 -12.82 -1.23 12.68
N VAL A 141 -13.46 -0.33 11.96
CA VAL A 141 -13.57 -0.45 10.49
C VAL A 141 -12.31 0.06 9.79
N ASP A 142 -11.47 0.79 10.51
CA ASP A 142 -10.25 1.45 10.03
C ASP A 142 -8.95 0.68 10.42
N ALA A 143 -9.01 -0.26 11.36
CA ALA A 143 -7.82 -0.83 11.97
C ALA A 143 -6.99 -1.72 11.03
N GLU A 144 -7.61 -2.54 10.17
CA GLU A 144 -6.87 -3.40 9.24
C GLU A 144 -6.30 -2.60 8.05
N LEU A 145 -6.97 -1.48 7.70
CA LEU A 145 -6.50 -0.52 6.70
C LEU A 145 -5.49 0.47 7.27
N THR A 146 -5.67 0.90 8.51
CA THR A 146 -4.66 1.69 9.24
C THR A 146 -3.46 0.85 9.61
N ASP A 147 -3.59 -0.45 9.77
CA ASP A 147 -2.46 -1.36 9.97
C ASP A 147 -1.66 -1.54 8.67
N ASP A 148 -2.30 -1.66 7.50
CA ASP A 148 -1.63 -1.64 6.19
C ASP A 148 -1.01 -0.25 5.89
N ILE A 149 -1.59 0.84 6.38
CA ILE A 149 -1.07 2.22 6.22
C ILE A 149 0.06 2.48 7.23
N LYS A 150 -0.12 2.17 8.49
CA LYS A 150 0.93 2.25 9.53
C LYS A 150 2.10 1.33 9.21
N ASN A 151 1.81 0.18 8.65
CA ASN A 151 2.80 -0.83 8.29
C ASN A 151 3.60 -0.50 7.02
N ASN A 152 3.18 0.45 6.17
CA ASN A 152 4.02 0.98 5.10
C ASN A 152 5.06 2.01 5.60
N GLU A 153 4.79 2.69 6.72
CA GLU A 153 5.76 3.60 7.36
C GLU A 153 6.72 2.87 8.31
N THR A 154 6.25 1.80 8.96
CA THR A 154 7.06 1.02 9.92
C THR A 154 8.03 0.04 9.25
N ASP A 155 7.86 -0.34 7.97
CA ASP A 155 8.81 -1.27 7.32
C ASP A 155 10.23 -0.65 7.19
N ASP A 156 10.34 0.65 6.88
CA ASP A 156 11.65 1.34 6.85
C ASP A 156 12.19 1.61 8.28
N GLU A 157 11.32 1.80 9.25
CA GLU A 157 11.71 2.09 10.65
C GLU A 157 12.01 0.81 11.42
N ASP A 158 11.23 -0.27 11.22
CA ASP A 158 11.50 -1.61 11.76
C ASP A 158 12.79 -2.21 11.18
N ASP A 159 13.05 -2.01 9.89
CA ASP A 159 14.31 -2.48 9.28
C ASP A 159 15.50 -1.62 9.72
N ARG A 160 15.33 -0.31 9.88
CA ARG A 160 16.35 0.56 10.49
C ARG A 160 16.60 0.21 11.95
N GLN A 161 15.55 -0.07 12.72
CA GLN A 161 15.67 -0.49 14.11
C GLN A 161 16.35 -1.85 14.23
N LYS A 162 15.98 -2.83 13.40
CA LYS A 162 16.67 -4.14 13.34
C LYS A 162 18.13 -4.03 12.93
N ILE A 163 18.45 -3.14 11.99
CA ILE A 163 19.84 -2.85 11.60
C ILE A 163 20.57 -2.16 12.75
N ALA A 164 19.95 -1.17 13.39
CA ALA A 164 20.54 -0.47 14.55
C ALA A 164 20.76 -1.43 15.73
N ASP A 165 19.80 -2.30 16.01
CA ASP A 165 19.90 -3.30 17.07
C ASP A 165 20.96 -4.37 16.74
N ALA A 166 21.04 -4.78 15.47
CA ALA A 166 22.08 -5.69 15.01
C ALA A 166 23.48 -5.05 15.13
N ILE A 167 23.62 -3.77 14.79
CA ILE A 167 24.88 -3.02 14.95
C ILE A 167 25.25 -2.83 16.43
N ASN A 168 24.27 -2.48 17.27
CA ASN A 168 24.49 -2.29 18.71
C ASN A 168 24.84 -3.59 19.45
N ASN A 169 24.36 -4.73 18.95
CA ASN A 169 24.67 -6.06 19.47
C ASN A 169 25.93 -6.68 18.86
N LEU A 170 26.57 -5.99 17.89
CA LEU A 170 27.87 -6.41 17.38
C LEU A 170 28.97 -6.08 18.40
N ASP A 171 29.71 -7.11 18.82
CA ASP A 171 30.97 -6.97 19.54
C ASP A 171 31.91 -6.02 18.76
N SER A 172 32.64 -5.16 19.44
CA SER A 172 33.52 -4.15 18.85
C SER A 172 34.47 -4.72 17.79
N TYR A 173 34.91 -5.96 17.96
CA TYR A 173 35.78 -6.66 16.99
C TYR A 173 35.01 -7.04 15.71
N LYS A 174 33.76 -7.49 15.83
CA LYS A 174 32.91 -7.82 14.69
C LYS A 174 32.46 -6.57 13.93
N PHE A 175 32.26 -5.47 14.64
CA PHE A 175 31.97 -4.17 14.02
C PHE A 175 33.13 -3.66 13.17
N GLU A 176 34.37 -3.81 13.66
CA GLU A 176 35.56 -3.40 12.91
C GLU A 176 35.77 -4.24 11.65
N LEU A 177 35.53 -5.55 11.71
CA LEU A 177 35.55 -6.44 10.55
C LEU A 177 34.50 -6.09 9.52
N PHE A 178 33.29 -5.77 9.96
CA PHE A 178 32.20 -5.33 9.09
C PHE A 178 32.55 -4.02 8.38
N TRP A 179 33.09 -3.05 9.11
CA TRP A 179 33.49 -1.76 8.57
C TRP A 179 34.62 -1.88 7.54
N ARG A 180 35.64 -2.69 7.83
CA ARG A 180 36.73 -3.00 6.87
C ARG A 180 36.20 -3.66 5.60
N ALA A 181 35.25 -4.58 5.70
CA ALA A 181 34.66 -5.24 4.53
C ALA A 181 33.81 -4.25 3.67
N LEU A 182 33.19 -3.27 4.29
CA LEU A 182 32.40 -2.24 3.59
C LEU A 182 33.30 -1.25 2.84
N VAL A 183 34.38 -0.78 3.48
CA VAL A 183 35.31 0.21 2.91
C VAL A 183 36.14 -0.39 1.77
N ASN A 184 36.45 -1.68 1.82
CA ASN A 184 37.20 -2.36 0.76
C ASN A 184 36.37 -2.71 -0.50
N ARG A 185 35.05 -2.41 -0.50
CA ARG A 185 34.16 -2.59 -1.67
C ARG A 185 33.80 -1.27 -2.38
N MET A 186 34.28 -0.15 -1.90
CA MET A 186 34.18 1.17 -2.56
C MET A 186 35.47 1.49 -3.31
#